data_7dcb9faac45d9aadb5dce19fb9e13204
#
_entry.id   7dcb9faac45d9aadb5dce19fb9e13204
#
_cell.length_a   1.000
_cell.length_b   1.000
_cell.length_c   1.000
_cell.angle_alpha   90.00
_cell.angle_beta   90.00
_cell.angle_gamma   90.00
#
_symmetry.space_group_name_H-M   'P 1'
#
loop_
_entity.id
_entity.type
_entity.pdbx_description
1 polymer ?
#
loop_
_entity_poly.entity_id
_entity_poly.type
_entity_poly.pdbx_seq_one_letter_code
_entity_poly.pdbx_strand_id
1 'polypeptide(L)'
;MRRFVLSVTIPALAFVAAAGAARAQDRPVTDDERARITAALSAHTCQPGTIEMDDGLFAVDNAVCADGKKYDFKFKPDMTLVEKKRDT
;
A
#
# COMPACT_ATOMS: atom_id res chain seq x y z
N MET A 1 -34.41 47.25 -16.62
CA MET A 1 -34.06 46.74 -16.57
C MET A 1 -33.57 45.74 -16.27
N ARG A 2 -33.41 45.52 -16.16
CA ARG A 2 -32.96 44.68 -15.96
C ARG A 2 -32.41 43.70 -15.68
N ARG A 3 -32.15 43.16 -15.56
CA ARG A 3 -31.62 42.38 -15.39
C ARG A 3 -31.12 41.42 -15.09
N PHE A 4 -30.82 40.96 -14.86
CA PHE A 4 -30.29 40.16 -14.71
C PHE A 4 -29.80 39.20 -14.35
N VAL A 5 -29.50 38.51 -14.12
CA VAL A 5 -29.07 37.77 -13.87
C VAL A 5 -28.52 36.91 -13.60
N LEU A 6 -28.15 36.44 -13.37
CA LEU A 6 -27.57 35.67 -13.23
C LEU A 6 -27.16 34.69 -12.94
N SER A 7 -26.76 34.15 -12.71
CA SER A 7 -26.37 33.39 -12.58
C SER A 7 -25.80 32.46 -12.30
N VAL A 8 -25.48 31.95 -12.06
CA VAL A 8 -24.98 31.16 -11.89
C VAL A 8 -24.49 30.23 -11.62
N THR A 9 -24.09 29.71 -11.40
CA THR A 9 -23.62 28.94 -11.24
C THR A 9 -23.13 28.00 -10.92
N ILE A 10 -22.67 27.37 -10.67
CA ILE A 10 -22.26 26.55 -10.40
C ILE A 10 -21.69 25.60 -10.16
N PRO A 11 -21.20 25.00 -9.88
CA PRO A 11 -20.73 24.16 -9.71
C PRO A 11 -20.23 23.18 -9.31
N ALA A 12 -19.87 22.70 -9.13
CA ALA A 12 -19.52 21.85 -8.81
C ALA A 12 -18.91 20.97 -8.51
N LEU A 13 -18.59 20.49 -8.32
CA LEU A 13 -18.10 19.77 -8.16
C LEU A 13 -17.53 18.82 -7.78
N ALA A 14 -17.09 18.35 -7.62
CA ALA A 14 -16.52 17.58 -7.45
C ALA A 14 -16.21 16.69 -6.82
N PHE A 15 -15.85 16.17 -6.62
CA PHE A 15 -15.57 15.36 -5.98
C PHE A 15 -15.18 14.22 -6.19
N VAL A 16 -14.80 13.63 -6.20
CA VAL A 16 -14.32 12.62 -6.64
C VAL A 16 -13.24 12.04 -5.92
N ALA A 17 -12.64 12.47 -5.03
CA ALA A 17 -11.56 11.96 -4.30
C ALA A 17 -11.79 10.62 -3.66
N ALA A 18 -13.01 10.30 -3.37
CA ALA A 18 -13.30 9.05 -2.71
C ALA A 18 -12.88 7.83 -3.51
N ALA A 19 -12.99 7.91 -4.81
CA ALA A 19 -12.64 6.77 -5.61
C ALA A 19 -11.17 6.45 -5.53
N GLY A 20 -10.32 7.46 -5.41
CA GLY A 20 -8.89 7.21 -5.31
C GLY A 20 -8.52 6.54 -4.03
N ALA A 21 -9.19 6.89 -2.93
CA ALA A 21 -8.87 6.30 -1.65
C ALA A 21 -9.16 4.80 -1.62
N ALA A 22 -10.25 4.39 -2.27
CA ALA A 22 -10.61 2.99 -2.28
C ALA A 22 -9.56 2.15 -2.98
N ARG A 23 -8.92 2.70 -4.01
CA ARG A 23 -7.94 1.94 -4.73
C ARG A 23 -6.63 1.81 -4.03
N ALA A 24 -6.37 2.64 -3.02
CA ALA A 24 -5.10 2.61 -2.32
C ALA A 24 -4.85 1.29 -1.62
N GLN A 25 -5.90 0.51 -1.35
CA GLN A 25 -5.74 -0.73 -0.61
C GLN A 25 -5.16 -1.87 -1.44
N ASP A 26 -5.39 -1.83 -2.76
CA ASP A 26 -4.93 -2.92 -3.63
C ASP A 26 -4.24 -2.38 -4.85
N ARG A 27 -3.38 -1.44 -4.68
CA ARG A 27 -2.62 -0.90 -5.78
C ARG A 27 -1.28 -1.59 -5.90
N PRO A 28 -0.62 -1.52 -7.05
CA PRO A 28 0.72 -2.08 -7.17
C PRO A 28 1.69 -1.40 -6.22
N VAL A 29 2.66 -2.15 -5.76
CA VAL A 29 3.72 -1.65 -4.89
C VAL A 29 4.70 -0.85 -5.75
N THR A 30 5.06 0.34 -5.30
CA THR A 30 6.01 1.18 -6.03
C THR A 30 7.43 0.70 -5.79
N ASP A 31 8.36 1.15 -6.63
CA ASP A 31 9.76 0.79 -6.46
C ASP A 31 10.31 1.29 -5.13
N ASP A 32 9.90 2.48 -4.72
CA ASP A 32 10.35 3.03 -3.45
C ASP A 32 9.84 2.19 -2.28
N GLU A 33 8.58 1.79 -2.34
CA GLU A 33 8.00 0.94 -1.31
C GLU A 33 8.68 -0.40 -1.26
N ARG A 34 8.98 -0.97 -2.41
CA ARG A 34 9.67 -2.24 -2.49
C ARG A 34 11.05 -2.14 -1.86
N ALA A 35 11.76 -1.04 -2.08
CA ALA A 35 13.07 -0.85 -1.49
C ALA A 35 12.97 -0.74 0.04
N ARG A 36 11.95 -0.07 0.53
CA ARG A 36 11.76 0.08 1.97
C ARG A 36 11.40 -1.25 2.63
N ILE A 37 10.58 -2.04 1.96
CA ILE A 37 10.22 -3.36 2.48
C ILE A 37 11.44 -4.27 2.48
N THR A 38 12.25 -4.21 1.43
CA THR A 38 13.46 -5.01 1.35
C THR A 38 14.41 -4.66 2.50
N ALA A 39 14.53 -3.36 2.80
CA ALA A 39 15.35 -2.93 3.92
C ALA A 39 14.81 -3.43 5.25
N ALA A 40 13.49 -3.39 5.42
CA ALA A 40 12.85 -3.88 6.64
C ALA A 40 13.08 -5.38 6.79
N LEU A 41 13.00 -6.14 5.70
CA LEU A 41 13.23 -7.57 5.74
C LEU A 41 14.69 -7.90 6.04
N SER A 42 15.61 -7.06 5.58
CA SER A 42 17.02 -7.26 5.88
C SER A 42 17.28 -7.21 7.39
N ALA A 43 16.54 -6.37 8.10
CA ALA A 43 16.66 -6.32 9.56
C ALA A 43 16.24 -7.63 10.21
N HIS A 44 15.48 -8.44 9.51
CA HIS A 44 15.08 -9.77 9.98
C HIS A 44 15.90 -10.86 9.31
N THR A 45 16.96 -10.51 8.61
CA THR A 45 17.83 -11.40 7.85
C THR A 45 17.06 -12.21 6.83
N CYS A 46 16.13 -11.56 6.13
CA CYS A 46 15.30 -12.18 5.11
C CYS A 46 15.37 -11.40 3.81
N GLN A 47 15.05 -12.07 2.72
CA GLN A 47 14.95 -11.45 1.42
C GLN A 47 13.53 -11.65 0.91
N PRO A 48 12.97 -10.68 0.19
CA PRO A 48 11.59 -10.76 -0.23
C PRO A 48 11.37 -11.80 -1.33
N GLY A 49 10.20 -12.42 -1.29
CA GLY A 49 9.68 -13.15 -2.42
C GLY A 49 8.77 -12.21 -3.18
N THR A 50 7.46 -12.44 -3.08
CA THR A 50 6.47 -11.58 -3.74
C THR A 50 6.02 -10.50 -2.76
N ILE A 51 5.92 -9.26 -3.24
CA ILE A 51 5.47 -8.14 -2.42
C ILE A 51 4.22 -7.55 -3.06
N GLU A 52 3.15 -7.38 -2.28
CA GLU A 52 1.93 -6.79 -2.78
C GLU A 52 1.21 -6.05 -1.68
N MET A 53 0.26 -5.22 -2.09
CA MET A 53 -0.60 -4.49 -1.17
C MET A 53 -1.84 -5.31 -0.94
N ASP A 54 -2.20 -5.55 0.32
CA ASP A 54 -3.36 -6.34 0.66
C ASP A 54 -4.03 -5.73 1.89
N ASP A 55 -5.27 -5.24 1.73
CA ASP A 55 -6.02 -4.63 2.81
C ASP A 55 -5.26 -3.52 3.51
N GLY A 56 -4.57 -2.70 2.73
CA GLY A 56 -3.83 -1.57 3.28
C GLY A 56 -2.52 -1.92 3.94
N LEU A 57 -2.12 -3.18 3.89
CA LEU A 57 -0.85 -3.64 4.43
C LEU A 57 0.04 -4.12 3.29
N PHE A 58 1.35 -4.08 3.52
CA PHE A 58 2.27 -4.71 2.57
C PHE A 58 2.41 -6.17 2.95
N ALA A 59 2.05 -7.05 2.04
CA ALA A 59 2.16 -8.49 2.25
C ALA A 59 3.37 -9.01 1.49
N VAL A 60 4.25 -9.71 2.18
CA VAL A 60 5.43 -10.33 1.57
C VAL A 60 5.26 -11.83 1.69
N ASP A 61 5.18 -12.50 0.55
CA ASP A 61 5.02 -13.95 0.55
C ASP A 61 6.35 -14.60 0.19
N ASN A 62 6.62 -15.71 0.83
CA ASN A 62 7.81 -16.53 0.53
C ASN A 62 9.11 -15.78 0.71
N ALA A 63 9.23 -15.01 1.78
CA ALA A 63 10.49 -14.36 2.11
C ALA A 63 11.45 -15.44 2.60
N VAL A 64 12.65 -15.49 2.01
CA VAL A 64 13.64 -16.49 2.37
C VAL A 64 14.55 -15.89 3.43
N CYS A 65 14.64 -16.53 4.57
CA CYS A 65 15.39 -16.03 5.72
C CYS A 65 16.68 -16.81 5.93
N ALA A 66 17.54 -16.28 6.81
CA ALA A 66 18.86 -16.87 7.03
C ALA A 66 18.80 -18.29 7.56
N ASP A 67 17.69 -18.68 8.19
CA ASP A 67 17.53 -20.05 8.68
C ASP A 67 17.16 -21.01 7.55
N GLY A 68 17.10 -20.53 6.31
CA GLY A 68 16.76 -21.36 5.17
C GLY A 68 15.28 -21.61 5.00
N LYS A 69 14.46 -21.01 5.83
CA LYS A 69 13.02 -21.21 5.78
C LYS A 69 12.32 -20.02 5.13
N LYS A 70 11.09 -20.25 4.71
CA LYS A 70 10.30 -19.21 4.07
C LYS A 70 9.25 -18.71 5.05
N TYR A 71 9.01 -17.41 5.00
CA TYR A 71 8.04 -16.77 5.88
C TYR A 71 7.19 -15.78 5.10
N ASP A 72 5.99 -15.56 5.60
CA ASP A 72 5.12 -14.52 5.10
C ASP A 72 5.12 -13.41 6.12
N PHE A 73 5.26 -12.17 5.65
CA PHE A 73 5.29 -11.01 6.52
C PHE A 73 4.18 -10.05 6.14
N LYS A 74 3.70 -9.29 7.12
CA LYS A 74 2.83 -8.16 6.85
C LYS A 74 3.36 -6.96 7.58
N PHE A 75 3.43 -5.85 6.86
CA PHE A 75 3.92 -4.58 7.39
C PHE A 75 2.89 -3.50 7.17
N LYS A 76 2.82 -2.56 8.11
CA LYS A 76 2.07 -1.33 7.89
C LYS A 76 2.83 -0.44 6.91
N PRO A 77 2.15 0.58 6.34
CA PRO A 77 2.86 1.50 5.44
C PRO A 77 4.08 2.18 6.06
N ASP A 78 4.14 2.30 7.38
CA ASP A 78 5.30 2.86 8.05
C ASP A 78 6.38 1.82 8.33
N MET A 79 6.22 0.63 7.78
CA MET A 79 7.17 -0.47 7.90
C MET A 79 7.18 -1.13 9.28
N THR A 80 6.12 -0.93 10.06
CA THR A 80 5.97 -1.65 11.31
C THR A 80 5.51 -3.06 11.03
N LEU A 81 6.18 -4.04 11.60
CA LEU A 81 5.81 -5.44 11.41
C LEU A 81 4.52 -5.76 12.14
N VAL A 82 3.57 -6.31 11.41
CA VAL A 82 2.27 -6.72 11.97
C VAL A 82 2.23 -8.21 12.18
N GLU A 83 2.78 -8.96 11.25
CA GLU A 83 2.69 -10.41 11.31
C GLU A 83 3.89 -11.05 10.63
N LYS A 84 4.40 -12.13 11.23
CA LYS A 84 5.41 -12.97 10.62
C LYS A 84 4.94 -14.40 10.82
N LYS A 85 4.74 -15.10 9.73
CA LYS A 85 4.21 -16.46 9.81
C LYS A 85 5.04 -17.37 8.93
N ARG A 86 5.35 -18.55 9.42
CA ARG A 86 6.10 -19.50 8.63
C ARG A 86 5.26 -20.02 7.48
N ASP A 87 5.86 -20.03 6.30
CA ASP A 87 5.20 -20.52 5.10
C ASP A 87 5.73 -21.92 4.83
N THR A 88 4.91 -22.90 5.03
CA THR A 88 5.31 -24.30 4.88
C THR A 88 4.74 -24.95 3.64
#